data_ac320e154f2759b4f4730662d833b747
#
_entry.id   ac320e154f2759b4f4730662d833b747
#
_cell.length_a   1.000
_cell.length_b   1.000
_cell.length_c   1.000
_cell.angle_alpha   90.00
_cell.angle_beta   90.00
_cell.angle_gamma   90.00
#
_symmetry.space_group_name_H-M   'P 1'
#
loop_
_entity.id
_entity.type
_entity.pdbx_description
1 polymer ?
#
loop_
_entity_poly.entity_id
_entity_poly.type
_entity_poly.pdbx_seq_one_letter_code
_entity_poly.pdbx_strand_id
1 'polypeptide(L)'
;MNEENLQADLNLSAEIKLYYDLFVPESAAGNSPLLIAVHGYGAHKRYMMREARLVAPKNFVIASVQGPHQHFRQTDDGYRIGFGWLTDHKAEESVALHHKFLLDLIDKLALENLIDRQRIFLYGFSQSCALNFRFAFTHPQIPKAVIGVSGGIPGDL
;
A
#
# COMPACT_ATOMS: atom_id res chain seq x y z
N MET A 1 31.90 -22.04 -14.65
CA MET A 1 31.09 -22.82 -13.74
C MET A 1 30.24 -23.75 -14.58
N ASN A 2 30.25 -25.06 -14.33
CA ASN A 2 29.38 -25.99 -15.04
C ASN A 2 27.96 -25.75 -14.52
N GLU A 3 27.06 -25.28 -15.37
CA GLU A 3 25.65 -25.02 -15.03
C GLU A 3 24.80 -26.29 -14.89
N GLU A 4 25.39 -27.48 -15.20
CA GLU A 4 24.66 -28.75 -15.27
C GLU A 4 24.03 -29.23 -13.95
N ASN A 5 24.35 -28.61 -12.79
CA ASN A 5 23.76 -28.96 -11.48
C ASN A 5 23.22 -27.76 -10.70
N LEU A 6 23.07 -26.61 -11.34
CA LEU A 6 22.50 -25.45 -10.69
C LEU A 6 20.96 -25.59 -10.59
N GLN A 7 20.43 -25.59 -9.37
CA GLN A 7 19.01 -25.39 -9.11
C GLN A 7 18.80 -23.93 -8.76
N ALA A 8 18.24 -23.16 -9.69
CA ALA A 8 18.04 -21.72 -9.56
C ALA A 8 16.61 -21.40 -9.04
N ASP A 9 16.45 -20.19 -8.52
CA ASP A 9 15.15 -19.63 -8.08
C ASP A 9 14.38 -20.46 -7.02
N LEU A 10 15.08 -21.25 -6.25
CA LEU A 10 14.48 -21.95 -5.11
C LEU A 10 14.05 -20.93 -4.05
N ASN A 11 12.95 -21.20 -3.36
CA ASN A 11 12.41 -20.31 -2.34
C ASN A 11 11.94 -21.07 -1.11
N LEU A 12 11.86 -20.35 0.00
CA LEU A 12 11.20 -20.77 1.23
C LEU A 12 10.25 -19.66 1.67
N SER A 13 9.08 -20.04 2.15
CA SER A 13 8.14 -19.08 2.72
C SER A 13 8.65 -18.55 4.05
N ALA A 14 8.46 -17.25 4.30
CA ALA A 14 8.77 -16.60 5.56
C ALA A 14 7.66 -15.62 5.93
N GLU A 15 7.50 -15.35 7.22
CA GLU A 15 6.60 -14.32 7.70
C GLU A 15 7.28 -12.96 7.67
N ILE A 16 6.54 -11.92 7.25
CA ILE A 16 6.98 -10.53 7.25
C ILE A 16 5.99 -9.67 8.03
N LYS A 17 6.51 -8.71 8.80
CA LYS A 17 5.67 -7.68 9.44
C LYS A 17 5.47 -6.52 8.49
N LEU A 18 4.21 -6.17 8.24
CA LEU A 18 3.82 -5.02 7.43
C LEU A 18 3.34 -3.89 8.36
N TYR A 19 3.89 -2.69 8.15
CA TYR A 19 3.69 -1.56 9.03
C TYR A 19 2.76 -0.53 8.41
N TYR A 20 1.91 0.07 9.24
CA TYR A 20 1.06 1.19 8.86
C TYR A 20 0.93 2.20 10.00
N ASP A 21 0.60 3.44 9.67
CA ASP A 21 0.16 4.45 10.63
C ASP A 21 -1.36 4.61 10.49
N LEU A 22 -2.05 4.84 11.60
CA LEU A 22 -3.50 4.99 11.63
C LEU A 22 -3.86 6.35 12.26
N PHE A 23 -4.74 7.09 11.59
CA PHE A 23 -5.39 8.26 12.13
C PHE A 23 -6.88 7.97 12.27
N VAL A 24 -7.39 8.07 13.48
CA VAL A 24 -8.81 7.88 13.82
C VAL A 24 -9.33 9.23 14.32
N PRO A 25 -10.27 9.88 13.61
CA PRO A 25 -10.86 11.12 14.10
C PRO A 25 -11.72 10.87 15.33
N GLU A 26 -11.87 11.88 16.19
CA GLU A 26 -12.73 11.77 17.40
C GLU A 26 -14.18 11.43 17.08
N SER A 27 -14.66 11.83 15.89
CA SER A 27 -16.00 11.52 15.40
C SER A 27 -16.13 10.12 14.78
N ALA A 28 -15.06 9.31 14.79
CA ALA A 28 -15.12 7.98 14.20
C ALA A 28 -16.07 7.07 14.99
N ALA A 29 -16.95 6.45 14.23
CA ALA A 29 -17.83 5.38 14.70
C ALA A 29 -17.75 4.24 13.68
N GLY A 30 -18.28 3.08 13.99
CA GLY A 30 -18.16 1.89 13.13
C GLY A 30 -18.66 2.01 11.68
N ASN A 31 -19.17 3.17 11.31
CA ASN A 31 -19.61 3.52 9.96
C ASN A 31 -18.70 4.54 9.25
N SER A 32 -17.52 4.83 9.80
CA SER A 32 -16.61 5.80 9.20
C SER A 32 -16.02 5.29 7.88
N PRO A 33 -15.84 6.14 6.85
CA PRO A 33 -15.13 5.75 5.65
C PRO A 33 -13.64 5.60 5.93
N LEU A 34 -12.98 4.70 5.20
CA LEU A 34 -11.55 4.47 5.27
C LEU A 34 -10.85 5.01 4.02
N LEU A 35 -9.82 5.83 4.20
CA LEU A 35 -8.86 6.17 3.17
C LEU A 35 -7.56 5.40 3.42
N ILE A 36 -7.21 4.49 2.53
CA ILE A 36 -5.91 3.81 2.56
C ILE A 36 -4.95 4.59 1.66
N ALA A 37 -3.92 5.16 2.29
CA ALA A 37 -2.92 5.99 1.63
C ALA A 37 -1.63 5.19 1.40
N VAL A 38 -1.23 5.09 0.12
CA VAL A 38 -0.12 4.24 -0.34
C VAL A 38 0.94 5.12 -0.98
N HIS A 39 2.15 5.12 -0.40
CA HIS A 39 3.25 5.99 -0.84
C HIS A 39 3.90 5.52 -2.16
N GLY A 40 4.57 6.45 -2.84
CA GLY A 40 5.39 6.16 -4.03
C GLY A 40 6.76 5.57 -3.70
N TYR A 41 7.51 5.18 -4.74
CA TYR A 41 8.87 4.66 -4.60
C TYR A 41 9.80 5.65 -3.87
N GLY A 42 10.60 5.14 -2.95
CA GLY A 42 11.54 5.92 -2.16
C GLY A 42 10.94 6.74 -1.02
N ALA A 43 9.61 6.78 -0.92
CA ALA A 43 8.90 7.47 0.14
C ALA A 43 8.56 6.54 1.32
N HIS A 44 7.73 6.97 2.25
CA HIS A 44 7.33 6.20 3.42
C HIS A 44 5.94 6.62 3.92
N LYS A 45 5.34 5.79 4.78
CA LYS A 45 3.99 5.97 5.29
C LYS A 45 3.73 7.31 6.02
N ARG A 46 4.70 7.85 6.78
CA ARG A 46 4.50 9.12 7.50
C ARG A 46 4.36 10.33 6.55
N TYR A 47 5.10 10.29 5.44
CA TYR A 47 4.92 11.29 4.39
C TYR A 47 3.52 11.22 3.82
N MET A 48 3.08 10.01 3.45
CA MET A 48 1.78 9.80 2.83
C MET A 48 0.62 10.05 3.81
N MET A 49 0.79 9.77 5.11
CA MET A 49 -0.17 10.15 6.16
C MET A 49 -0.38 11.67 6.20
N ARG A 50 0.71 12.44 6.14
CA ARG A 50 0.62 13.90 6.13
C ARG A 50 -0.18 14.41 4.92
N GLU A 51 0.13 13.91 3.73
CA GLU A 51 -0.58 14.27 2.50
C GLU A 51 -2.07 13.86 2.54
N ALA A 52 -2.34 12.63 2.98
CA ALA A 52 -3.70 12.13 3.09
C ALA A 52 -4.57 12.96 4.06
N ARG A 53 -4.00 13.41 5.17
CA ARG A 53 -4.71 14.28 6.13
C ARG A 53 -5.05 15.67 5.59
N LEU A 54 -4.33 16.16 4.57
CA LEU A 54 -4.65 17.44 3.92
C LEU A 54 -5.84 17.33 2.96
N VAL A 55 -6.05 16.16 2.37
CA VAL A 55 -7.06 15.97 1.32
C VAL A 55 -8.30 15.20 1.79
N ALA A 56 -8.19 14.38 2.83
CA ALA A 56 -9.30 13.60 3.34
C ALA A 56 -10.34 14.46 4.08
N PRO A 57 -11.65 14.20 3.91
CA PRO A 57 -12.67 14.78 4.76
C PRO A 57 -12.46 14.43 6.24
N LYS A 58 -12.92 15.31 7.14
CA LYS A 58 -12.63 15.23 8.60
C LYS A 58 -13.15 13.96 9.30
N ASN A 59 -14.13 13.29 8.71
CA ASN A 59 -14.76 12.08 9.27
C ASN A 59 -14.13 10.78 8.75
N PHE A 60 -13.06 10.86 7.95
CA PHE A 60 -12.37 9.68 7.43
C PHE A 60 -11.37 9.12 8.45
N VAL A 61 -11.41 7.81 8.66
CA VAL A 61 -10.27 7.07 9.19
C VAL A 61 -9.22 6.97 8.08
N ILE A 62 -7.97 7.22 8.41
CA ILE A 62 -6.87 7.18 7.42
C ILE A 62 -5.85 6.14 7.86
N ALA A 63 -5.59 5.17 7.02
CA ALA A 63 -4.50 4.22 7.19
C ALA A 63 -3.42 4.47 6.13
N SER A 64 -2.22 4.81 6.55
CA SER A 64 -1.08 4.98 5.65
C SER A 64 -0.14 3.80 5.76
N VAL A 65 -0.02 3.04 4.68
CA VAL A 65 0.69 1.75 4.65
C VAL A 65 2.13 1.90 4.16
N GLN A 66 3.02 1.04 4.69
CA GLN A 66 4.45 1.04 4.37
C GLN A 66 4.79 -0.08 3.40
N GLY A 67 5.44 0.27 2.28
CA GLY A 67 6.00 -0.70 1.35
C GLY A 67 7.05 -1.60 2.01
N PRO A 68 7.08 -2.89 1.68
CA PRO A 68 7.94 -3.86 2.35
C PRO A 68 9.42 -3.79 1.94
N HIS A 69 9.71 -3.30 0.74
CA HIS A 69 11.06 -3.30 0.17
C HIS A 69 11.81 -2.04 0.57
N GLN A 70 12.70 -2.17 1.55
CA GLN A 70 13.54 -1.05 1.97
C GLN A 70 14.87 -1.03 1.22
N HIS A 71 15.34 0.17 0.93
CA HIS A 71 16.62 0.39 0.25
C HIS A 71 17.27 1.69 0.70
N PHE A 72 18.58 1.78 0.53
CA PHE A 72 19.27 3.05 0.73
C PHE A 72 19.05 3.97 -0.45
N ARG A 73 18.59 5.18 -0.17
CA ARG A 73 18.46 6.26 -1.13
C ARG A 73 19.51 7.34 -0.83
N GLN A 74 20.32 7.69 -1.82
CA GLN A 74 21.26 8.79 -1.72
C GLN A 74 20.50 10.14 -1.71
N THR A 75 20.91 11.03 -0.82
CA THR A 75 20.42 12.41 -0.69
C THR A 75 21.63 13.34 -0.58
N ASP A 76 21.41 14.65 -0.64
CA ASP A 76 22.49 15.63 -0.50
C ASP A 76 23.20 15.53 0.86
N ASP A 77 22.50 15.08 1.89
CA ASP A 77 23.02 14.92 3.26
C ASP A 77 23.51 13.46 3.54
N GLY A 78 23.69 12.61 2.53
CA GLY A 78 24.11 11.22 2.66
C GLY A 78 23.00 10.22 2.31
N TYR A 79 22.94 9.08 3.03
CA TYR A 79 21.97 8.02 2.74
C TYR A 79 20.79 8.07 3.70
N ARG A 80 19.58 7.87 3.16
CA ARG A 80 18.34 7.66 3.92
C ARG A 80 17.66 6.37 3.50
N ILE A 81 16.83 5.82 4.38
CA ILE A 81 16.00 4.66 4.03
C ILE A 81 14.82 5.13 3.21
N GLY A 82 14.69 4.60 2.01
CA GLY A 82 13.49 4.66 1.18
C GLY A 82 12.78 3.32 1.15
N PHE A 83 11.51 3.33 0.78
CA PHE A 83 10.69 2.13 0.69
C PHE A 83 10.04 2.04 -0.69
N GLY A 84 9.81 0.84 -1.16
CA GLY A 84 9.17 0.55 -2.42
C GLY A 84 8.19 -0.60 -2.30
N TRP A 85 7.34 -0.75 -3.31
CA TRP A 85 6.31 -1.77 -3.35
C TRP A 85 6.68 -2.92 -4.28
N LEU A 86 7.29 -2.62 -5.41
CA LEU A 86 7.69 -3.61 -6.40
C LEU A 86 8.87 -3.09 -7.23
N THR A 87 9.56 -4.05 -7.84
CA THR A 87 10.52 -3.88 -8.92
C THR A 87 10.15 -4.84 -10.05
N ASP A 88 10.97 -4.95 -11.08
CA ASP A 88 10.76 -5.92 -12.16
C ASP A 88 11.03 -7.37 -11.71
N HIS A 89 11.72 -7.55 -10.57
CA HIS A 89 11.97 -8.88 -10.01
C HIS A 89 10.80 -9.35 -9.17
N LYS A 90 10.18 -10.48 -9.56
CA LYS A 90 9.04 -11.10 -8.84
C LYS A 90 7.90 -10.11 -8.58
N ALA A 91 7.57 -9.29 -9.56
CA ALA A 91 6.56 -8.23 -9.45
C ALA A 91 5.18 -8.78 -9.01
N GLU A 92 4.80 -9.95 -9.50
CA GLU A 92 3.53 -10.60 -9.16
C GLU A 92 3.43 -10.93 -7.66
N GLU A 93 4.52 -11.41 -7.05
CA GLU A 93 4.57 -11.67 -5.60
C GLU A 93 4.40 -10.39 -4.80
N SER A 94 5.01 -9.30 -5.24
CA SER A 94 4.86 -7.97 -4.63
C SER A 94 3.44 -7.42 -4.76
N VAL A 95 2.79 -7.62 -5.90
CA VAL A 95 1.37 -7.26 -6.12
C VAL A 95 0.48 -8.07 -5.19
N ALA A 96 0.68 -9.39 -5.10
CA ALA A 96 -0.09 -10.26 -4.22
C ALA A 96 0.07 -9.86 -2.74
N LEU A 97 1.29 -9.53 -2.31
CA LEU A 97 1.57 -9.07 -0.96
C LEU A 97 0.88 -7.73 -0.66
N HIS A 98 0.90 -6.79 -1.60
CA HIS A 98 0.18 -5.53 -1.48
C HIS A 98 -1.33 -5.78 -1.32
N HIS A 99 -1.93 -6.59 -2.17
CA HIS A 99 -3.36 -6.90 -2.11
C HIS A 99 -3.73 -7.54 -0.78
N LYS A 100 -2.96 -8.55 -0.35
CA LYS A 100 -3.17 -9.19 0.95
C LYS A 100 -3.09 -8.19 2.09
N PHE A 101 -2.11 -7.28 2.07
CA PHE A 101 -1.96 -6.27 3.12
C PHE A 101 -3.20 -5.37 3.23
N LEU A 102 -3.73 -4.89 2.09
CA LEU A 102 -4.92 -4.04 2.11
C LEU A 102 -6.15 -4.81 2.62
N LEU A 103 -6.33 -6.06 2.20
CA LEU A 103 -7.44 -6.91 2.66
C LEU A 103 -7.37 -7.15 4.16
N ASP A 104 -6.23 -7.60 4.67
CA ASP A 104 -6.02 -7.86 6.09
C ASP A 104 -6.23 -6.59 6.94
N LEU A 105 -5.77 -5.43 6.44
CA LEU A 105 -5.96 -4.15 7.11
C LEU A 105 -7.43 -3.74 7.18
N ILE A 106 -8.16 -3.87 6.08
CA ILE A 106 -9.60 -3.58 6.03
C ILE A 106 -10.35 -4.48 7.01
N ASP A 107 -10.04 -5.79 7.00
CA ASP A 107 -10.66 -6.76 7.89
C ASP A 107 -10.40 -6.43 9.35
N LYS A 108 -9.15 -6.14 9.70
CA LYS A 108 -8.77 -5.75 11.05
C LYS A 108 -9.53 -4.51 11.53
N LEU A 109 -9.53 -3.42 10.75
CA LEU A 109 -10.16 -2.17 11.15
C LEU A 109 -11.70 -2.28 11.24
N ALA A 110 -12.30 -3.12 10.40
CA ALA A 110 -13.73 -3.41 10.47
C ALA A 110 -14.10 -4.25 11.71
N LEU A 111 -13.28 -5.25 12.06
CA LEU A 111 -13.44 -6.05 13.27
C LEU A 111 -13.29 -5.20 14.55
N GLU A 112 -12.44 -4.20 14.52
CA GLU A 112 -12.28 -3.20 15.60
C GLU A 112 -13.41 -2.16 15.65
N ASN A 113 -14.40 -2.28 14.76
CA ASN A 113 -15.53 -1.36 14.63
C ASN A 113 -15.12 0.11 14.39
N LEU A 114 -14.03 0.32 13.64
CA LEU A 114 -13.52 1.65 13.31
C LEU A 114 -14.05 2.17 11.98
N ILE A 115 -14.41 1.28 11.05
CA ILE A 115 -14.74 1.63 9.66
C ILE A 115 -15.95 0.85 9.14
N ASP A 116 -16.57 1.41 8.08
CA ASP A 116 -17.52 0.72 7.23
C ASP A 116 -16.78 0.06 6.04
N ARG A 117 -16.84 -1.28 5.93
CA ARG A 117 -16.25 -2.05 4.83
C ARG A 117 -16.78 -1.66 3.44
N GLN A 118 -17.95 -1.05 3.37
CA GLN A 118 -18.53 -0.59 2.11
C GLN A 118 -18.07 0.82 1.70
N ARG A 119 -17.23 1.47 2.51
CA ARG A 119 -16.78 2.84 2.30
C ARG A 119 -15.27 2.96 2.29
N ILE A 120 -14.63 2.16 1.43
CA ILE A 120 -13.17 2.09 1.27
C ILE A 120 -12.74 2.95 0.07
N PHE A 121 -11.71 3.77 0.28
CA PHE A 121 -11.10 4.62 -0.74
C PHE A 121 -9.60 4.38 -0.75
N LEU A 122 -9.00 4.37 -1.95
CA LEU A 122 -7.55 4.21 -2.12
C LEU A 122 -6.94 5.51 -2.63
N TYR A 123 -5.86 5.93 -2.00
CA TYR A 123 -5.10 7.11 -2.39
C TYR A 123 -3.65 6.70 -2.66
N GLY A 124 -3.18 6.85 -3.89
CA GLY A 124 -1.85 6.45 -4.33
C GLY A 124 -1.07 7.60 -4.94
N PHE A 125 0.25 7.54 -4.78
CA PHE A 125 1.18 8.48 -5.40
C PHE A 125 2.22 7.73 -6.24
N SER A 126 2.40 8.12 -7.51
CA SER A 126 3.42 7.55 -8.41
C SER A 126 3.29 6.02 -8.54
N GLN A 127 4.30 5.24 -8.15
CA GLN A 127 4.32 3.77 -8.24
C GLN A 127 3.06 3.10 -7.67
N SER A 128 2.57 3.57 -6.54
CA SER A 128 1.41 2.97 -5.89
C SER A 128 0.08 3.18 -6.61
N CYS A 129 -0.02 4.11 -7.55
CA CYS A 129 -1.21 4.27 -8.38
C CYS A 129 -1.51 2.98 -9.14
N ALA A 130 -0.50 2.40 -9.80
CA ALA A 130 -0.64 1.15 -10.54
C ALA A 130 -1.11 0.00 -9.65
N LEU A 131 -0.56 -0.13 -8.44
CA LEU A 131 -0.96 -1.15 -7.47
C LEU A 131 -2.41 -0.99 -6.99
N ASN A 132 -2.81 0.25 -6.68
CA ASN A 132 -4.17 0.55 -6.25
C ASN A 132 -5.19 0.27 -7.37
N PHE A 133 -4.86 0.58 -8.62
CA PHE A 133 -5.70 0.23 -9.76
C PHE A 133 -5.78 -1.30 -9.93
N ARG A 134 -4.66 -2.03 -9.86
CA ARG A 134 -4.66 -3.50 -9.89
C ARG A 134 -5.54 -4.08 -8.78
N PHE A 135 -5.43 -3.55 -7.56
CA PHE A 135 -6.29 -3.97 -6.45
C PHE A 135 -7.77 -3.74 -6.78
N ALA A 136 -8.14 -2.57 -7.30
CA ALA A 136 -9.52 -2.25 -7.64
C ALA A 136 -10.07 -3.14 -8.76
N PHE A 137 -9.27 -3.48 -9.76
CA PHE A 137 -9.69 -4.39 -10.83
C PHE A 137 -9.79 -5.84 -10.36
N THR A 138 -8.92 -6.27 -9.44
CA THR A 138 -8.97 -7.62 -8.85
C THR A 138 -10.12 -7.76 -7.84
N HIS A 139 -10.45 -6.69 -7.12
CA HIS A 139 -11.46 -6.65 -6.06
C HIS A 139 -12.48 -5.53 -6.29
N PRO A 140 -13.26 -5.55 -7.40
CA PRO A 140 -14.08 -4.40 -7.83
C PRO A 140 -15.20 -4.03 -6.86
N GLN A 141 -15.57 -4.93 -5.95
CA GLN A 141 -16.61 -4.69 -4.94
C GLN A 141 -16.08 -3.97 -3.69
N ILE A 142 -14.75 -3.83 -3.50
CA ILE A 142 -14.16 -3.31 -2.27
C ILE A 142 -14.00 -1.78 -2.32
N PRO A 143 -13.16 -1.19 -3.20
CA PRO A 143 -12.97 0.24 -3.20
C PRO A 143 -14.12 0.96 -3.90
N LYS A 144 -14.59 2.05 -3.30
CA LYS A 144 -15.55 2.97 -3.93
C LYS A 144 -14.88 3.88 -4.95
N ALA A 145 -13.62 4.21 -4.72
CA ALA A 145 -12.82 5.00 -5.65
C ALA A 145 -11.32 4.78 -5.42
N VAL A 146 -10.57 5.00 -6.50
CA VAL A 146 -9.10 5.09 -6.49
C VAL A 146 -8.71 6.49 -6.91
N ILE A 147 -7.91 7.16 -6.09
CA ILE A 147 -7.35 8.48 -6.34
C ILE A 147 -5.86 8.28 -6.62
N GLY A 148 -5.46 8.45 -7.87
CA GLY A 148 -4.07 8.34 -8.30
C GLY A 148 -3.47 9.71 -8.59
N VAL A 149 -2.33 10.02 -7.96
CA VAL A 149 -1.60 11.27 -8.17
C VAL A 149 -0.23 10.96 -8.74
N SER A 150 0.12 11.62 -9.85
CA SER A 150 1.43 11.47 -10.54
C SER A 150 1.77 10.01 -10.90
N GLY A 151 0.76 9.21 -11.23
CA GLY A 151 0.90 7.82 -11.67
C GLY A 151 -0.22 7.44 -12.61
N GLY A 152 -0.08 6.30 -13.29
CA GLY A 152 -1.00 5.82 -14.30
C GLY A 152 -1.75 4.54 -13.94
N ILE A 153 -2.74 4.25 -14.76
CA ILE A 153 -3.38 2.93 -14.83
C ILE A 153 -2.42 2.00 -15.60
N PRO A 154 -2.14 0.78 -15.11
CA PRO A 154 -1.33 -0.18 -15.84
C PRO A 154 -1.96 -0.53 -17.20
N GLY A 155 -1.13 -0.63 -18.25
CA GLY A 155 -1.62 -0.92 -19.58
C GLY A 155 -2.00 -2.38 -19.85
N ASP A 156 -1.75 -3.25 -18.88
CA ASP A 156 -2.00 -4.70 -18.90
C ASP A 156 -3.21 -5.12 -18.02
N LEU A 157 -4.06 -4.16 -17.67
CA LEU A 157 -5.34 -4.39 -16.96
C LEU A 157 -6.50 -4.63 -17.93
#